data_86023ff554035b35e9ca89b85c732aa5
#
_entry.id   86023ff554035b35e9ca89b85c732aa5
#
_cell.length_a   1.000
_cell.length_b   1.000
_cell.length_c   1.000
_cell.angle_alpha   90.00
_cell.angle_beta   90.00
_cell.angle_gamma   90.00
#
_symmetry.space_group_name_H-M   'P 1'
#
loop_
_entity.id
_entity.type
_entity.pdbx_description
1 polymer ?
#
loop_
_entity_poly.entity_id
_entity_poly.type
_entity_poly.pdbx_seq_one_letter_code
_entity_poly.pdbx_strand_id
1 'polypeptide(L)'
;VKATKITFEEICNVWNVELWPERVSAIEPHSAMTWPFEGSPEQYDMNIFEYNPIFWGVYIDNKLVGVNSGHRTTDTQYRSRGIWVNQQYRKSGISQMLFNMTEHQAILEGCDMIWSIPRKSALPAYIKFGFETVGDYFDEGMEFGPNIYVKKRINVNS
;
A
#
# COMPACT_ATOMS: atom_id res chain seq x y z
N VAL A 1 15.08 14.99 -3.51
CA VAL A 1 14.12 14.23 -2.68
C VAL A 1 13.68 12.99 -3.42
N LYS A 2 13.77 11.85 -2.77
CA LYS A 2 13.35 10.56 -3.35
C LYS A 2 12.88 9.60 -2.25
N ALA A 3 12.13 8.59 -2.63
CA ALA A 3 11.74 7.53 -1.73
C ALA A 3 12.90 6.56 -1.54
N THR A 4 13.17 6.19 -0.30
CA THR A 4 14.21 5.23 0.06
C THR A 4 13.63 4.15 0.96
N LYS A 5 14.34 3.03 1.09
CA LYS A 5 13.92 1.97 2.01
C LYS A 5 14.05 2.43 3.45
N ILE A 6 13.04 2.11 4.25
CA ILE A 6 13.03 2.38 5.69
C ILE A 6 12.72 1.08 6.42
N THR A 7 12.81 1.10 7.74
CA THR A 7 12.53 -0.08 8.57
C THR A 7 11.05 -0.20 8.89
N PHE A 8 10.63 -1.40 9.27
CA PHE A 8 9.26 -1.59 9.77
C PHE A 8 9.01 -0.72 11.01
N GLU A 9 9.98 -0.61 11.90
CA GLU A 9 9.84 0.22 13.10
C GLU A 9 9.52 1.68 12.73
N GLU A 10 10.23 2.23 11.76
CA GLU A 10 10.01 3.59 11.30
C GLU A 10 8.60 3.79 10.75
N ILE A 11 8.16 2.90 9.86
CA ILE A 11 6.83 3.03 9.27
C ILE A 11 5.72 2.72 10.28
N CYS A 12 5.96 1.78 11.18
CA CYS A 12 5.00 1.42 12.23
C CYS A 12 4.68 2.61 13.13
N ASN A 13 5.69 3.38 13.50
CA ASN A 13 5.50 4.58 14.31
C ASN A 13 4.61 5.60 13.60
N VAL A 14 4.82 5.80 12.30
CA VAL A 14 3.99 6.70 11.49
C VAL A 14 2.56 6.17 11.39
N TRP A 15 2.42 4.90 11.08
CA TRP A 15 1.10 4.27 10.94
C TRP A 15 0.29 4.37 12.23
N ASN A 16 0.94 4.14 13.36
CA ASN A 16 0.28 4.12 14.65
C ASN A 16 -0.24 5.52 15.04
N VAL A 17 0.48 6.56 14.69
CA VAL A 17 0.15 7.93 15.09
C VAL A 17 -0.69 8.65 14.03
N GLU A 18 -0.31 8.51 12.76
CA GLU A 18 -0.84 9.35 11.70
C GLU A 18 -1.90 8.68 10.83
N LEU A 19 -1.72 7.42 10.49
CA LEU A 19 -2.61 6.74 9.56
C LEU A 19 -3.71 5.95 10.27
N TRP A 20 -3.35 5.22 11.31
CA TRP A 20 -4.26 4.34 12.05
C TRP A 20 -4.25 4.66 13.53
N PRO A 21 -4.58 5.91 13.94
CA PRO A 21 -4.61 6.26 15.35
C PRO A 21 -5.70 5.45 16.06
N GLU A 22 -5.41 5.02 17.29
CA GLU A 22 -6.33 4.26 18.11
C GLU A 22 -6.75 2.91 17.50
N ARG A 23 -5.92 2.36 16.63
CA ARG A 23 -6.19 1.07 16.02
C ARG A 23 -6.26 -0.03 17.07
N VAL A 24 -7.30 -0.87 16.99
CA VAL A 24 -7.53 -1.96 17.93
C VAL A 24 -6.64 -3.15 17.62
N SER A 25 -6.50 -3.51 16.35
CA SER A 25 -5.67 -4.64 15.95
C SER A 25 -4.19 -4.27 15.95
N ALA A 26 -3.31 -5.25 16.15
CA ALA A 26 -1.87 -5.04 16.07
C ALA A 26 -1.45 -4.63 14.66
N ILE A 27 -0.46 -3.75 14.56
CA ILE A 27 0.11 -3.36 13.28
C ILE A 27 1.21 -4.36 12.92
N GLU A 28 1.00 -5.07 11.82
CA GLU A 28 1.92 -6.10 11.33
C GLU A 28 2.64 -5.60 10.08
N PRO A 29 3.83 -6.16 9.77
CA PRO A 29 4.56 -5.80 8.54
C PRO A 29 3.81 -6.20 7.27
N HIS A 30 2.98 -7.24 7.36
CA HIS A 30 2.17 -7.76 6.25
C HIS A 30 0.70 -7.65 6.58
N SER A 31 -0.11 -7.84 5.54
CA SER A 31 -1.53 -8.17 5.70
C SER A 31 -1.78 -9.49 4.99
N ALA A 32 -2.54 -10.36 5.63
CA ALA A 32 -2.93 -11.65 5.04
C ALA A 32 -4.10 -11.55 4.08
N MET A 33 -4.63 -10.35 3.84
CA MET A 33 -5.75 -10.16 2.91
C MET A 33 -5.31 -10.42 1.48
N THR A 34 -6.21 -11.02 0.70
CA THR A 34 -5.98 -11.39 -0.69
C THR A 34 -6.72 -10.47 -1.64
N TRP A 35 -6.36 -10.54 -2.93
CA TRP A 35 -7.13 -9.95 -4.01
C TRP A 35 -8.25 -10.93 -4.36
N PRO A 36 -9.55 -10.59 -4.10
CA PRO A 36 -10.62 -11.59 -4.16
C PRO A 36 -11.28 -11.76 -5.53
N PHE A 37 -10.85 -11.01 -6.54
CA PHE A 37 -11.58 -10.93 -7.80
C PHE A 37 -11.07 -11.86 -8.90
N GLU A 38 -9.89 -12.41 -8.78
CA GLU A 38 -9.29 -13.22 -9.84
C GLU A 38 -8.78 -14.55 -9.28
N GLY A 39 -9.70 -15.45 -8.98
CA GLY A 39 -9.34 -16.80 -8.62
C GLY A 39 -8.87 -17.03 -7.20
N SER A 40 -8.94 -16.03 -6.34
CA SER A 40 -8.60 -16.22 -4.92
C SER A 40 -9.88 -16.57 -4.16
N PRO A 41 -10.03 -17.81 -3.71
CA PRO A 41 -11.26 -18.22 -3.02
C PRO A 41 -11.34 -17.77 -1.58
N GLU A 42 -10.19 -17.44 -0.98
CA GLU A 42 -10.11 -17.09 0.42
C GLU A 42 -9.85 -15.61 0.60
N GLN A 43 -10.52 -14.99 1.59
CA GLN A 43 -10.30 -13.59 1.92
C GLN A 43 -8.92 -13.35 2.55
N TYR A 44 -8.38 -14.35 3.23
CA TYR A 44 -7.09 -14.31 3.89
C TYR A 44 -6.25 -15.49 3.48
N ASP A 45 -4.93 -15.28 3.33
CA ASP A 45 -3.98 -16.34 3.04
C ASP A 45 -2.74 -16.14 3.90
N MET A 46 -2.51 -17.03 4.83
CA MET A 46 -1.38 -16.94 5.76
C MET A 46 -0.04 -17.16 5.07
N ASN A 47 -0.01 -17.75 3.87
CA ASN A 47 1.22 -17.93 3.10
C ASN A 47 1.81 -16.57 2.68
N ILE A 48 1.03 -15.51 2.70
CA ILE A 48 1.50 -14.16 2.39
C ILE A 48 2.65 -13.76 3.33
N PHE A 49 2.64 -14.26 4.56
CA PHE A 49 3.69 -13.93 5.53
C PHE A 49 5.07 -14.49 5.15
N GLU A 50 5.15 -15.36 4.15
CA GLU A 50 6.43 -15.89 3.66
C GLU A 50 7.11 -14.92 2.69
N TYR A 51 6.39 -13.95 2.13
CA TYR A 51 6.98 -12.94 1.26
C TYR A 51 7.61 -11.82 2.08
N ASN A 52 8.64 -11.19 1.54
CA ASN A 52 9.32 -10.09 2.21
C ASN A 52 8.62 -8.77 1.95
N PRO A 53 8.20 -8.04 2.98
CA PRO A 53 7.66 -6.69 2.79
C PRO A 53 8.78 -5.69 2.63
N ILE A 54 8.54 -4.65 1.85
CA ILE A 54 9.46 -3.53 1.68
C ILE A 54 8.75 -2.27 2.15
N PHE A 55 9.46 -1.45 2.90
CA PHE A 55 8.94 -0.21 3.47
C PHE A 55 9.67 0.95 2.83
N TRP A 56 8.91 1.95 2.37
CA TRP A 56 9.43 3.11 1.67
C TRP A 56 9.14 4.38 2.44
N GLY A 57 10.09 5.31 2.46
CA GLY A 57 9.91 6.59 3.12
C GLY A 57 10.55 7.73 2.33
N VAL A 58 10.01 8.92 2.53
CA VAL A 58 10.57 10.15 1.99
C VAL A 58 10.93 11.06 3.17
N TYR A 59 12.20 11.46 3.24
CA TYR A 59 12.69 12.39 4.25
C TYR A 59 12.90 13.77 3.63
N ILE A 60 12.45 14.80 4.33
CA ILE A 60 12.74 16.19 3.98
C ILE A 60 13.22 16.85 5.27
N ASP A 61 14.43 17.43 5.22
CA ASP A 61 15.06 18.07 6.38
C ASP A 61 15.09 17.16 7.61
N ASN A 62 15.50 15.91 7.39
CA ASN A 62 15.59 14.88 8.42
C ASN A 62 14.26 14.46 9.05
N LYS A 63 13.15 14.84 8.44
CA LYS A 63 11.81 14.48 8.89
C LYS A 63 11.16 13.51 7.90
N LEU A 64 10.59 12.42 8.43
CA LEU A 64 9.87 11.44 7.60
C LEU A 64 8.50 12.02 7.27
N VAL A 65 8.31 12.39 6.02
CA VAL A 65 7.10 13.11 5.56
C VAL A 65 6.16 12.27 4.71
N GLY A 66 6.57 11.09 4.32
CA GLY A 66 5.70 10.19 3.57
C GLY A 66 6.19 8.76 3.67
N VAL A 67 5.27 7.81 3.66
CA VAL A 67 5.58 6.38 3.76
C VAL A 67 4.61 5.57 2.89
N ASN A 68 5.05 4.39 2.49
CA ASN A 68 4.22 3.35 1.90
C ASN A 68 4.90 2.01 2.08
N SER A 69 4.17 0.93 1.97
CA SER A 69 4.75 -0.40 1.98
C SER A 69 4.22 -1.24 0.84
N GLY A 70 4.88 -2.34 0.58
CA GLY A 70 4.41 -3.30 -0.39
C GLY A 70 4.93 -4.68 -0.08
N HIS A 71 4.17 -5.68 -0.47
CA HIS A 71 4.56 -7.08 -0.42
C HIS A 71 3.74 -7.89 -1.42
N ARG A 72 4.30 -9.00 -1.87
CA ARG A 72 3.52 -9.91 -2.70
C ARG A 72 2.40 -10.54 -1.89
N THR A 73 1.30 -10.82 -2.54
CA THR A 73 0.20 -11.59 -1.99
C THR A 73 0.06 -12.92 -2.72
N THR A 74 0.54 -12.99 -3.95
CA THR A 74 0.78 -14.22 -4.72
C THR A 74 2.07 -14.03 -5.50
N ASP A 75 2.46 -15.02 -6.28
CA ASP A 75 3.68 -14.89 -7.12
C ASP A 75 3.60 -13.77 -8.14
N THR A 76 2.39 -13.34 -8.52
CA THR A 76 2.20 -12.32 -9.56
C THR A 76 1.44 -11.09 -9.10
N GLN A 77 0.98 -11.06 -7.86
CA GLN A 77 0.18 -9.95 -7.34
C GLN A 77 0.89 -9.29 -6.16
N TYR A 78 0.95 -7.97 -6.19
CA TYR A 78 1.65 -7.16 -5.19
C TYR A 78 0.69 -6.19 -4.53
N ARG A 79 0.68 -6.15 -3.20
CA ARG A 79 -0.15 -5.21 -2.48
C ARG A 79 0.64 -3.97 -2.05
N SER A 80 0.08 -2.80 -2.36
CA SER A 80 0.52 -1.52 -1.81
C SER A 80 -0.30 -1.27 -0.54
N ARG A 81 0.34 -0.88 0.56
CA ARG A 81 -0.34 -0.80 1.84
C ARG A 81 0.18 0.33 2.70
N GLY A 82 -0.74 1.15 3.20
CA GLY A 82 -0.41 2.13 4.23
C GLY A 82 0.24 3.41 3.73
N ILE A 83 -0.21 3.93 2.57
CA ILE A 83 0.28 5.22 2.07
C ILE A 83 -0.12 6.34 3.01
N TRP A 84 0.84 7.19 3.36
CA TRP A 84 0.60 8.39 4.14
C TRP A 84 1.57 9.47 3.73
N VAL A 85 1.09 10.71 3.63
CA VAL A 85 1.91 11.87 3.38
C VAL A 85 1.53 12.95 4.38
N ASN A 86 2.54 13.56 5.00
CA ASN A 86 2.34 14.66 5.94
C ASN A 86 1.53 15.77 5.27
N GLN A 87 0.56 16.31 6.00
CA GLN A 87 -0.38 17.29 5.47
C GLN A 87 0.31 18.49 4.83
N GLN A 88 1.42 18.96 5.39
CA GLN A 88 2.17 20.11 4.85
C GLN A 88 2.81 19.83 3.50
N TYR A 89 2.98 18.57 3.15
CA TYR A 89 3.66 18.15 1.91
C TYR A 89 2.72 17.49 0.90
N ARG A 90 1.42 17.52 1.14
CA ARG A 90 0.44 16.99 0.20
C ARG A 90 0.42 17.85 -1.06
N LYS A 91 0.06 17.24 -2.20
CA LYS A 91 0.07 17.86 -3.53
C LYS A 91 1.47 18.23 -4.01
N SER A 92 2.51 17.69 -3.41
CA SER A 92 3.90 17.93 -3.80
C SER A 92 4.52 16.77 -4.57
N GLY A 93 3.70 15.75 -4.92
CA GLY A 93 4.19 14.59 -5.67
C GLY A 93 4.78 13.47 -4.82
N ILE A 94 4.76 13.58 -3.50
CA ILE A 94 5.36 12.57 -2.61
C ILE A 94 4.62 11.24 -2.71
N SER A 95 3.29 11.23 -2.75
CA SER A 95 2.55 9.97 -2.90
C SER A 95 2.88 9.27 -4.20
N GLN A 96 3.03 10.02 -5.29
CA GLN A 96 3.39 9.46 -6.59
C GLN A 96 4.79 8.87 -6.57
N MET A 97 5.72 9.51 -5.88
CA MET A 97 7.07 9.03 -5.68
C MET A 97 7.08 7.70 -4.93
N LEU A 98 6.28 7.60 -3.89
CA LEU A 98 6.13 6.37 -3.09
C LEU A 98 5.48 5.25 -3.91
N PHE A 99 4.43 5.55 -4.66
CA PHE A 99 3.79 4.58 -5.55
C PHE A 99 4.75 4.11 -6.64
N ASN A 100 5.55 5.01 -7.21
CA ASN A 100 6.54 4.65 -8.23
C ASN A 100 7.53 3.62 -7.70
N MET A 101 8.04 3.81 -6.49
CA MET A 101 8.98 2.85 -5.90
C MET A 101 8.32 1.52 -5.57
N THR A 102 7.08 1.56 -5.09
CA THR A 102 6.32 0.35 -4.79
C THR A 102 6.07 -0.45 -6.08
N GLU A 103 5.66 0.21 -7.15
CA GLU A 103 5.45 -0.44 -8.45
C GLU A 103 6.75 -1.01 -9.02
N HIS A 104 7.84 -0.24 -8.93
CA HIS A 104 9.15 -0.70 -9.39
C HIS A 104 9.55 -2.00 -8.68
N GLN A 105 9.37 -2.05 -7.37
CA GLN A 105 9.65 -3.25 -6.58
C GLN A 105 8.78 -4.43 -7.01
N ALA A 106 7.49 -4.18 -7.25
CA ALA A 106 6.57 -5.20 -7.73
C ALA A 106 7.04 -5.80 -9.06
N ILE A 107 7.48 -4.96 -9.98
CA ILE A 107 8.01 -5.40 -11.27
C ILE A 107 9.28 -6.23 -11.08
N LEU A 108 10.20 -5.79 -10.21
CA LEU A 108 11.42 -6.52 -9.90
C LEU A 108 11.13 -7.92 -9.34
N GLU A 109 10.04 -8.07 -8.61
CA GLU A 109 9.63 -9.35 -8.03
C GLU A 109 8.81 -10.22 -8.98
N GLY A 110 8.59 -9.77 -10.22
CA GLY A 110 7.87 -10.53 -11.23
C GLY A 110 6.36 -10.40 -11.20
N CYS A 111 5.84 -9.41 -10.52
CA CYS A 111 4.40 -9.21 -10.44
C CYS A 111 3.88 -8.47 -11.68
N ASP A 112 2.65 -8.79 -12.07
CA ASP A 112 1.98 -8.16 -13.20
C ASP A 112 0.78 -7.31 -12.79
N MET A 113 0.52 -7.24 -11.50
CA MET A 113 -0.56 -6.42 -10.95
C MET A 113 -0.18 -5.91 -9.56
N ILE A 114 -0.51 -4.65 -9.31
CA ILE A 114 -0.43 -4.04 -7.98
C ILE A 114 -1.85 -3.67 -7.57
N TRP A 115 -2.17 -3.89 -6.29
CA TRP A 115 -3.52 -3.66 -5.78
C TRP A 115 -3.48 -3.08 -4.38
N SER A 116 -4.60 -2.55 -3.93
CA SER A 116 -4.72 -1.99 -2.60
C SER A 116 -6.17 -1.87 -2.18
N ILE A 117 -6.37 -1.43 -0.94
CA ILE A 117 -7.70 -1.24 -0.36
C ILE A 117 -7.74 0.14 0.30
N PRO A 118 -7.69 1.23 -0.46
CA PRO A 118 -7.69 2.57 0.14
C PRO A 118 -9.02 2.91 0.80
N ARG A 119 -8.93 3.74 1.84
CA ARG A 119 -10.14 4.40 2.34
C ARG A 119 -10.52 5.50 1.36
N LYS A 120 -11.79 5.90 1.42
CA LYS A 120 -12.36 6.86 0.46
C LYS A 120 -11.53 8.15 0.35
N SER A 121 -11.03 8.67 1.48
CA SER A 121 -10.26 9.92 1.49
C SER A 121 -8.91 9.81 0.77
N ALA A 122 -8.35 8.62 0.67
CA ALA A 122 -7.06 8.40 0.01
C ALA A 122 -7.21 8.06 -1.48
N LEU A 123 -8.40 7.72 -1.93
CA LEU A 123 -8.64 7.25 -3.29
C LEU A 123 -8.10 8.17 -4.39
N PRO A 124 -8.25 9.51 -4.29
CA PRO A 124 -7.76 10.38 -5.37
C PRO A 124 -6.29 10.22 -5.72
N ALA A 125 -5.42 9.97 -4.73
CA ALA A 125 -3.99 9.76 -4.99
C ALA A 125 -3.75 8.46 -5.78
N TYR A 126 -4.52 7.42 -5.47
CA TYR A 126 -4.43 6.14 -6.18
C TYR A 126 -4.89 6.29 -7.64
N ILE A 127 -6.03 6.97 -7.86
CA ILE A 127 -6.56 7.21 -9.22
C ILE A 127 -5.55 8.00 -10.03
N LYS A 128 -4.95 9.02 -9.44
CA LYS A 128 -3.94 9.84 -10.12
C LYS A 128 -2.74 9.01 -10.57
N PHE A 129 -2.34 8.01 -9.79
CA PHE A 129 -1.23 7.14 -10.15
C PHE A 129 -1.58 6.13 -11.25
N GLY A 130 -2.87 5.89 -11.49
CA GLY A 130 -3.32 4.97 -12.52
C GLY A 130 -4.04 3.73 -12.02
N PHE A 131 -4.35 3.67 -10.73
CA PHE A 131 -5.20 2.60 -10.20
C PHE A 131 -6.64 2.80 -10.67
N GLU A 132 -7.35 1.70 -10.85
CA GLU A 132 -8.78 1.72 -11.14
C GLU A 132 -9.54 1.02 -10.02
N THR A 133 -10.76 1.46 -9.74
CA THR A 133 -11.59 0.85 -8.71
C THR A 133 -12.23 -0.44 -9.22
N VAL A 134 -12.42 -1.40 -8.30
CA VAL A 134 -13.12 -2.65 -8.59
C VAL A 134 -14.13 -2.88 -7.48
N GLY A 135 -15.41 -3.03 -7.87
CA GLY A 135 -16.48 -3.20 -6.91
C GLY A 135 -16.91 -1.90 -6.27
N ASP A 136 -17.67 -2.01 -5.20
CA ASP A 136 -18.21 -0.87 -4.47
C ASP A 136 -17.46 -0.65 -3.15
N TYR A 137 -17.73 0.49 -2.52
CA TYR A 137 -17.24 0.75 -1.18
C TYR A 137 -17.81 -0.26 -0.19
N PHE A 138 -17.00 -0.63 0.80
CA PHE A 138 -17.41 -1.53 1.86
C PHE A 138 -16.77 -1.13 3.19
N ASP A 139 -17.44 -1.47 4.29
CA ASP A 139 -16.95 -1.24 5.66
C ASP A 139 -16.69 -2.55 6.38
N GLU A 140 -17.35 -3.61 5.94
CA GLU A 140 -17.31 -4.90 6.60
C GLU A 140 -15.89 -5.47 6.64
N GLY A 141 -15.43 -5.81 7.84
CA GLY A 141 -14.08 -6.33 8.03
C GLY A 141 -12.97 -5.28 8.06
N MET A 142 -13.32 -3.99 8.03
CA MET A 142 -12.35 -2.89 8.01
C MET A 142 -12.53 -1.98 9.19
N GLU A 143 -11.42 -1.65 9.87
CA GLU A 143 -11.45 -0.70 11.00
C GLU A 143 -11.60 0.76 10.54
N PHE A 144 -11.04 1.08 9.38
CA PHE A 144 -10.98 2.45 8.86
C PHE A 144 -11.64 2.53 7.49
N GLY A 145 -12.92 2.21 7.43
CA GLY A 145 -13.70 2.28 6.22
C GLY A 145 -14.49 3.57 6.11
N PRO A 146 -15.24 3.78 5.00
CA PRO A 146 -15.40 2.83 3.91
C PRO A 146 -14.15 2.72 3.04
N ASN A 147 -13.90 1.55 2.53
CA ASN A 147 -12.77 1.20 1.68
C ASN A 147 -13.26 0.70 0.33
N ILE A 148 -12.38 0.70 -0.66
CA ILE A 148 -12.68 0.15 -1.98
C ILE A 148 -11.44 -0.54 -2.52
N TYR A 149 -11.63 -1.64 -3.25
CA TYR A 149 -10.52 -2.30 -3.93
C TYR A 149 -10.09 -1.51 -5.15
N VAL A 150 -8.79 -1.39 -5.33
CA VAL A 150 -8.20 -0.78 -6.52
C VAL A 150 -7.10 -1.68 -7.06
N LYS A 151 -6.89 -1.64 -8.37
CA LYS A 151 -5.80 -2.37 -9.02
C LYS A 151 -5.18 -1.54 -10.13
N LYS A 152 -3.94 -1.91 -10.46
CA LYS A 152 -3.24 -1.37 -11.61
C LYS A 152 -2.47 -2.51 -12.25
N ARG A 153 -2.70 -2.76 -13.54
CA ARG A 153 -1.87 -3.70 -14.29
C ARG A 153 -0.53 -3.05 -14.54
N ILE A 154 0.54 -3.80 -14.31
CA ILE A 154 1.90 -3.32 -14.51
C ILE A 154 2.57 -4.20 -15.53
N ASN A 155 3.36 -3.56 -16.37
CA ASN A 155 3.98 -4.28 -17.44
C ASN A 155 5.31 -4.88 -17.02
N VAL A 156 5.37 -6.20 -17.05
CA VAL A 156 6.59 -6.94 -16.77
C VAL A 156 7.27 -7.43 -18.04
N ASN A 157 6.62 -7.25 -19.17
CA ASN A 157 7.13 -7.67 -20.47
C ASN A 157 7.32 -6.46 -21.34
N SER A 158 8.49 -6.08 -21.47
CA SER A 158 8.81 -5.02 -22.41
C SER A 158 9.18 -5.63 -23.76
#